data_9cbd1b2907182263d073834f0a5e55ee
#
_entry.id   9cbd1b2907182263d073834f0a5e55ee
#
_cell.length_a   1.000
_cell.length_b   1.000
_cell.length_c   1.000
_cell.angle_alpha   90.00
_cell.angle_beta   90.00
_cell.angle_gamma   90.00
#
_symmetry.space_group_name_H-M   'P 1'
#
loop_
_entity.id
_entity.type
_entity.pdbx_description
1 polymer ?
#
loop_
_entity_poly.entity_id
_entity_poly.type
_entity_poly.pdbx_seq_one_letter_code
_entity_poly.pdbx_strand_id
1 'polypeptide(L)'
;MFKESLDTGRTSTFWKGNEYCFTTGQFAKLDRAYRKHCGPTAITNLVYTLAGKEGKPLSEKPEAVFRRIAGIGGKRLIYMNTDFLKLFGGTSDILVPFMIRRSLRTFGITGYSVRGPFPATARRICAELDRGAIVYLEVHRHPVYGNHHMLCYGYTVRDGRLMLRMADGWVGRVHDLPAGEELFALCTVISRQKG
;
A
#
# COMPACT_ATOMS: atom_id res chain seq x y z
N MET A 1 20.68 1.04 -15.00
CA MET A 1 21.52 -0.12 -14.62
C MET A 1 22.06 0.19 -13.22
N PHE A 2 21.34 -0.23 -12.15
CA PHE A 2 21.79 -0.06 -10.76
C PHE A 2 22.84 -1.12 -10.47
N LYS A 3 24.11 -0.77 -10.64
CA LYS A 3 25.27 -1.48 -10.08
C LYS A 3 25.87 -0.68 -8.92
N GLU A 4 25.08 -0.14 -8.02
CA GLU A 4 25.57 0.07 -6.66
C GLU A 4 25.41 -1.28 -5.97
N SER A 5 26.50 -1.86 -5.50
CA SER A 5 26.49 -3.09 -4.71
C SER A 5 25.59 -2.88 -3.50
N LEU A 6 24.35 -3.33 -3.59
CA LEU A 6 23.49 -3.42 -2.42
C LEU A 6 24.20 -4.39 -1.47
N ASP A 7 24.55 -3.90 -0.29
CA ASP A 7 25.25 -4.67 0.73
C ASP A 7 24.46 -5.96 1.02
N THR A 8 25.05 -7.11 0.68
CA THR A 8 24.41 -8.42 0.84
C THR A 8 24.28 -8.71 2.33
N GLY A 9 23.14 -8.49 2.88
CA GLY A 9 22.85 -8.63 4.31
C GLY A 9 22.03 -7.50 4.90
N ARG A 10 21.87 -6.40 4.17
CA ARG A 10 21.03 -5.29 4.61
C ARG A 10 19.54 -5.68 4.60
N THR A 11 18.92 -5.55 5.75
CA THR A 11 17.50 -5.88 5.94
C THR A 11 16.83 -4.80 6.77
N SER A 12 15.69 -4.32 6.30
CA SER A 12 14.78 -3.50 7.09
C SER A 12 13.57 -4.36 7.50
N THR A 13 13.38 -4.55 8.81
CA THR A 13 12.29 -5.37 9.36
C THR A 13 11.42 -4.58 10.33
N PHE A 14 11.29 -3.28 10.11
CA PHE A 14 10.66 -2.37 11.07
C PHE A 14 9.20 -2.73 11.40
N TRP A 15 8.46 -3.29 10.46
CA TRP A 15 7.04 -3.62 10.58
C TRP A 15 6.75 -5.10 10.77
N LYS A 16 7.60 -5.83 11.45
CA LYS A 16 7.44 -7.27 11.63
C LYS A 16 6.36 -7.59 12.67
N GLY A 17 5.37 -8.40 12.29
CA GLY A 17 4.40 -9.02 13.20
C GLY A 17 3.10 -8.25 13.45
N ASN A 18 2.91 -7.07 12.83
CA ASN A 18 1.67 -6.28 12.97
C ASN A 18 1.01 -5.97 11.62
N GLU A 19 1.44 -6.64 10.56
CA GLU A 19 0.95 -6.39 9.22
C GLU A 19 -0.39 -7.10 8.99
N TYR A 20 -1.37 -6.35 8.51
CA TYR A 20 -2.63 -6.92 8.02
C TYR A 20 -2.58 -7.13 6.51
N CYS A 21 -3.16 -8.23 6.05
CA CYS A 21 -3.13 -8.67 4.66
C CYS A 21 -4.50 -9.17 4.19
N PHE A 22 -5.52 -8.32 4.28
CA PHE A 22 -6.80 -8.61 3.63
C PHE A 22 -6.62 -8.61 2.12
N THR A 23 -7.38 -9.47 1.45
CA THR A 23 -7.25 -9.65 0.01
C THR A 23 -8.38 -8.98 -0.77
N THR A 24 -8.10 -8.64 -2.03
CA THR A 24 -9.12 -8.16 -2.97
C THR A 24 -10.22 -9.22 -3.14
N GLY A 25 -9.88 -10.51 -3.17
CA GLY A 25 -10.85 -11.60 -3.24
C GLY A 25 -11.82 -11.65 -2.06
N GLN A 26 -11.37 -11.27 -0.85
CA GLN A 26 -12.22 -11.16 0.33
C GLN A 26 -13.28 -10.05 0.15
N PHE A 27 -12.87 -8.89 -0.32
CA PHE A 27 -13.77 -7.75 -0.50
C PHE A 27 -14.62 -7.83 -1.78
N ALA A 28 -14.17 -8.54 -2.81
CA ALA A 28 -14.96 -8.78 -4.02
C ALA A 28 -16.27 -9.55 -3.75
N LYS A 29 -16.33 -10.30 -2.64
CA LYS A 29 -17.54 -11.04 -2.23
C LYS A 29 -18.62 -10.14 -1.61
N LEU A 30 -18.26 -8.92 -1.21
CA LEU A 30 -19.18 -8.02 -0.51
C LEU A 30 -20.26 -7.43 -1.40
N ASP A 31 -19.92 -7.10 -2.62
CA ASP A 31 -20.82 -6.53 -3.61
C ASP A 31 -20.23 -6.73 -5.01
N ARG A 32 -21.05 -7.12 -5.98
CA ARG A 32 -20.65 -7.14 -7.41
C ARG A 32 -20.21 -5.78 -7.94
N ALA A 33 -20.59 -4.72 -7.21
CA ALA A 33 -20.21 -3.35 -7.52
C ALA A 33 -18.72 -3.04 -7.24
N TYR A 34 -18.00 -3.79 -6.42
CA TYR A 34 -16.59 -3.50 -6.12
C TYR A 34 -15.64 -4.20 -7.11
N ARG A 35 -15.23 -3.47 -8.13
CA ARG A 35 -14.21 -3.89 -9.09
C ARG A 35 -12.97 -2.99 -8.97
N LYS A 36 -11.80 -3.48 -9.39
CA LYS A 36 -10.56 -2.69 -9.41
C LYS A 36 -10.25 -1.99 -8.06
N HIS A 37 -10.52 -2.67 -6.97
CA HIS A 37 -10.51 -2.11 -5.62
C HIS A 37 -9.20 -2.39 -4.86
N CYS A 38 -8.10 -2.65 -5.56
CA CYS A 38 -6.77 -2.85 -4.95
C CYS A 38 -6.36 -1.65 -4.08
N GLY A 39 -6.62 -0.42 -4.51
CA GLY A 39 -6.33 0.77 -3.72
C GLY A 39 -7.08 0.81 -2.38
N PRO A 40 -8.43 0.74 -2.35
CA PRO A 40 -9.17 0.61 -1.09
C PRO A 40 -8.73 -0.58 -0.23
N THR A 41 -8.40 -1.73 -0.82
CA THR A 41 -7.87 -2.90 -0.11
C THR A 41 -6.55 -2.59 0.58
N ALA A 42 -5.59 -2.02 -0.15
CA ALA A 42 -4.29 -1.65 0.41
C ALA A 42 -4.43 -0.60 1.52
N ILE A 43 -5.32 0.40 1.36
CA ILE A 43 -5.57 1.39 2.41
C ILE A 43 -6.27 0.76 3.63
N THR A 44 -7.13 -0.25 3.44
CA THR A 44 -7.72 -1.00 4.57
C THR A 44 -6.64 -1.73 5.36
N ASN A 45 -5.72 -2.43 4.69
CA ASN A 45 -4.57 -3.06 5.31
C ASN A 45 -3.72 -2.05 6.10
N LEU A 46 -3.45 -0.88 5.51
CA LEU A 46 -2.70 0.20 6.15
C LEU A 46 -3.38 0.68 7.44
N VAL A 47 -4.68 0.96 7.38
CA VAL A 47 -5.46 1.48 8.53
C VAL A 47 -5.43 0.49 9.69
N TYR A 48 -5.65 -0.81 9.44
CA TYR A 48 -5.57 -1.83 10.47
C TYR A 48 -4.16 -1.99 11.04
N THR A 49 -3.15 -1.99 10.18
CA THR A 49 -1.74 -2.09 10.59
C THR A 49 -1.36 -0.94 11.53
N LEU A 50 -1.71 0.30 11.17
CA LEU A 50 -1.38 1.48 11.95
C LEU A 50 -2.17 1.54 13.27
N ALA A 51 -3.46 1.21 13.25
CA ALA A 51 -4.28 1.15 14.46
C ALA A 51 -3.74 0.12 15.46
N GLY A 52 -3.36 -1.07 14.99
CA GLY A 52 -2.71 -2.09 15.82
C GLY A 52 -1.38 -1.62 16.39
N LYS A 53 -0.58 -0.89 15.60
CA LYS A 53 0.71 -0.34 16.04
C LYS A 53 0.58 0.75 17.09
N GLU A 54 -0.51 1.52 17.07
CA GLU A 54 -0.83 2.52 18.11
C GLU A 54 -1.42 1.89 19.38
N GLY A 55 -1.58 0.57 19.44
CA GLY A 55 -2.24 -0.11 20.54
C GLY A 55 -3.75 0.14 20.61
N LYS A 56 -4.34 0.60 19.54
CA LYS A 56 -5.78 0.90 19.39
C LYS A 56 -6.39 0.10 18.25
N PRO A 57 -6.42 -1.25 18.34
CA PRO A 57 -6.93 -2.07 17.26
C PRO A 57 -8.39 -1.70 16.96
N LEU A 58 -8.73 -1.70 15.67
CA LEU A 58 -10.10 -1.40 15.25
C LEU A 58 -11.04 -2.54 15.66
N SER A 59 -12.17 -2.19 16.28
CA SER A 59 -13.25 -3.12 16.62
C SER A 59 -14.20 -3.37 15.43
N GLU A 60 -14.22 -2.49 14.45
CA GLU A 60 -15.04 -2.63 13.24
C GLU A 60 -14.57 -3.81 12.40
N LYS A 61 -15.50 -4.50 11.73
CA LYS A 61 -15.17 -5.58 10.79
C LYS A 61 -14.43 -5.02 9.55
N PRO A 62 -13.48 -5.77 8.97
CA PRO A 62 -12.71 -5.31 7.80
C PRO A 62 -13.59 -4.84 6.64
N GLU A 63 -14.72 -5.48 6.43
CA GLU A 63 -15.69 -5.14 5.39
C GLU A 63 -16.31 -3.75 5.60
N ALA A 64 -16.61 -3.38 6.84
CA ALA A 64 -17.16 -2.06 7.15
C ALA A 64 -16.11 -0.97 6.94
N VAL A 65 -14.87 -1.21 7.39
CA VAL A 65 -13.74 -0.30 7.18
C VAL A 65 -13.47 -0.12 5.68
N PHE A 66 -13.42 -1.22 4.92
CA PHE A 66 -13.25 -1.20 3.47
C PHE A 66 -14.33 -0.34 2.78
N ARG A 67 -15.61 -0.55 3.10
CA ARG A 67 -16.71 0.23 2.51
C ARG A 67 -16.59 1.72 2.79
N ARG A 68 -16.18 2.09 4.00
CA ARG A 68 -15.95 3.51 4.37
C ARG A 68 -14.79 4.10 3.56
N ILE A 69 -13.69 3.37 3.39
CA ILE A 69 -12.53 3.79 2.60
C ILE A 69 -12.91 3.91 1.12
N ALA A 70 -13.58 2.92 0.56
CA ALA A 70 -14.08 2.97 -0.82
C ALA A 70 -15.04 4.16 -1.02
N GLY A 71 -15.94 4.42 -0.05
CA GLY A 71 -16.82 5.58 -0.06
C GLY A 71 -16.09 6.93 0.00
N ILE A 72 -14.97 7.03 0.74
CA ILE A 72 -14.11 8.23 0.74
C ILE A 72 -13.54 8.47 -0.66
N GLY A 73 -13.05 7.42 -1.31
CA GLY A 73 -12.53 7.50 -2.68
C GLY A 73 -13.61 7.84 -3.70
N GLY A 74 -14.77 7.20 -3.63
CA GLY A 74 -15.89 7.37 -4.56
C GLY A 74 -16.47 8.78 -4.56
N LYS A 75 -16.70 9.36 -3.36
CA LYS A 75 -17.23 10.73 -3.22
C LYS A 75 -16.35 11.82 -3.86
N ARG A 76 -15.11 11.53 -4.17
CA ARG A 76 -14.14 12.49 -4.71
C ARG A 76 -13.55 12.05 -6.04
N LEU A 77 -14.13 11.04 -6.66
CA LEU A 77 -13.65 10.46 -7.92
C LEU A 77 -12.18 9.98 -7.87
N ILE A 78 -11.67 9.69 -6.66
CA ILE A 78 -10.34 9.14 -6.46
C ILE A 78 -10.35 7.63 -6.72
N TYR A 79 -11.43 6.97 -6.32
CA TYR A 79 -11.70 5.57 -6.60
C TYR A 79 -13.01 5.49 -7.38
N MET A 80 -12.93 4.92 -8.57
CA MET A 80 -14.10 4.66 -9.39
C MET A 80 -14.30 3.17 -9.56
N ASN A 81 -15.48 2.73 -9.16
CA ASN A 81 -15.87 1.33 -9.15
C ASN A 81 -16.35 0.81 -10.51
N THR A 82 -16.51 1.68 -11.49
CA THR A 82 -17.09 1.37 -12.79
C THR A 82 -16.07 1.48 -13.90
N ASP A 83 -16.17 0.58 -14.88
CA ASP A 83 -15.50 0.70 -16.18
C ASP A 83 -16.23 1.73 -17.05
N PHE A 84 -16.41 2.95 -16.55
CA PHE A 84 -17.01 4.01 -17.35
C PHE A 84 -16.14 4.24 -18.59
N LEU A 85 -16.67 3.91 -19.76
CA LEU A 85 -16.02 3.96 -21.07
C LEU A 85 -14.75 3.08 -21.23
N LYS A 86 -14.52 2.08 -20.37
CA LYS A 86 -13.28 1.26 -20.32
C LYS A 86 -11.97 2.05 -20.13
N LEU A 87 -12.06 3.36 -19.97
CA LEU A 87 -10.93 4.28 -19.88
C LEU A 87 -10.58 4.66 -18.44
N PHE A 88 -11.57 4.70 -17.56
CA PHE A 88 -11.39 5.16 -16.17
C PHE A 88 -12.01 4.14 -15.21
N GLY A 89 -11.19 3.54 -14.38
CA GLY A 89 -11.64 2.65 -13.31
C GLY A 89 -10.47 2.29 -12.41
N GLY A 90 -10.74 2.10 -11.12
CA GLY A 90 -9.74 1.87 -10.09
C GLY A 90 -9.43 3.11 -9.27
N THR A 91 -8.23 3.19 -8.71
CA THR A 91 -7.81 4.27 -7.83
C THR A 91 -6.83 5.18 -8.57
N SER A 92 -7.02 6.49 -8.43
CA SER A 92 -6.12 7.49 -9.02
C SER A 92 -4.81 7.56 -8.24
N ASP A 93 -3.71 7.27 -8.89
CA ASP A 93 -2.36 7.23 -8.33
C ASP A 93 -1.95 8.58 -7.72
N ILE A 94 -2.28 9.67 -8.41
CA ILE A 94 -1.95 11.03 -7.96
C ILE A 94 -2.71 11.43 -6.70
N LEU A 95 -3.94 10.96 -6.53
CA LEU A 95 -4.82 11.33 -5.43
C LEU A 95 -4.78 10.36 -4.25
N VAL A 96 -4.06 9.25 -4.36
CA VAL A 96 -3.85 8.27 -3.27
C VAL A 96 -3.38 8.93 -1.97
N PRO A 97 -2.41 9.85 -1.94
CA PRO A 97 -1.98 10.46 -0.68
C PRO A 97 -3.12 11.19 0.05
N PHE A 98 -4.02 11.81 -0.71
CA PHE A 98 -5.20 12.45 -0.14
C PHE A 98 -6.18 11.42 0.44
N MET A 99 -6.44 10.34 -0.30
CA MET A 99 -7.33 9.28 0.15
C MET A 99 -6.81 8.62 1.43
N ILE A 100 -5.51 8.36 1.51
CA ILE A 100 -4.85 7.82 2.71
C ILE A 100 -5.02 8.79 3.88
N ARG A 101 -4.65 10.08 3.74
CA ARG A 101 -4.80 11.08 4.82
C ARG A 101 -6.24 11.15 5.34
N ARG A 102 -7.21 11.13 4.44
CA ARG A 102 -8.62 11.19 4.81
C ARG A 102 -9.07 9.93 5.54
N SER A 103 -8.62 8.77 5.08
CA SER A 103 -8.91 7.49 5.73
C SER A 103 -8.30 7.43 7.14
N LEU A 104 -7.04 7.77 7.32
CA LEU A 104 -6.40 7.77 8.63
C LEU A 104 -7.16 8.68 9.61
N ARG A 105 -7.50 9.90 9.22
CA ARG A 105 -8.30 10.82 10.05
C ARG A 105 -9.69 10.25 10.39
N THR A 106 -10.34 9.59 9.45
CA THR A 106 -11.67 8.99 9.66
C THR A 106 -11.65 7.90 10.72
N PHE A 107 -10.53 7.19 10.86
CA PHE A 107 -10.34 6.14 11.86
C PHE A 107 -9.54 6.59 13.09
N GLY A 108 -9.36 7.91 13.29
CA GLY A 108 -8.70 8.48 14.47
C GLY A 108 -7.19 8.25 14.53
N ILE A 109 -6.57 7.84 13.42
CA ILE A 109 -5.11 7.61 13.32
C ILE A 109 -4.45 8.94 12.94
N THR A 110 -3.86 9.63 13.93
CA THR A 110 -3.32 10.99 13.74
C THR A 110 -1.79 11.06 13.86
N GLY A 111 -1.15 10.02 14.37
CA GLY A 111 0.29 9.98 14.63
C GLY A 111 1.17 9.81 13.38
N TYR A 112 0.60 9.91 12.17
CA TYR A 112 1.33 9.67 10.92
C TYR A 112 1.19 10.79 9.92
N SER A 113 2.31 11.10 9.27
CA SER A 113 2.35 11.96 8.08
C SER A 113 2.25 11.11 6.81
N VAL A 114 1.63 11.69 5.78
CA VAL A 114 1.48 11.04 4.46
C VAL A 114 2.07 11.99 3.42
N ARG A 115 3.11 11.56 2.73
CA ARG A 115 3.84 12.36 1.73
C ARG A 115 3.83 11.65 0.38
N GLY A 116 3.72 12.38 -0.69
CA GLY A 116 3.71 11.87 -2.06
C GLY A 116 2.58 12.51 -2.89
N PRO A 117 2.35 12.01 -4.12
CA PRO A 117 3.07 10.89 -4.72
C PRO A 117 4.50 11.25 -5.14
N PHE A 118 5.38 10.28 -5.16
CA PHE A 118 6.76 10.39 -5.63
C PHE A 118 7.07 9.29 -6.64
N PRO A 119 8.05 9.47 -7.57
CA PRO A 119 8.57 8.38 -8.36
C PRO A 119 9.08 7.24 -7.46
N ALA A 120 8.64 6.02 -7.71
CA ALA A 120 8.99 4.86 -6.91
C ALA A 120 10.29 4.24 -7.43
N THR A 121 11.43 4.65 -6.85
CA THR A 121 12.73 4.04 -7.12
C THR A 121 13.14 3.13 -5.97
N ALA A 122 13.91 2.05 -6.25
CA ALA A 122 14.42 1.15 -5.23
C ALA A 122 15.17 1.92 -4.12
N ARG A 123 16.01 2.89 -4.50
CA ARG A 123 16.74 3.75 -3.56
C ARG A 123 15.81 4.52 -2.62
N ARG A 124 14.75 5.14 -3.15
CA ARG A 124 13.78 5.86 -2.33
C ARG A 124 13.01 4.91 -1.41
N ILE A 125 12.52 3.79 -1.94
CA ILE A 125 11.77 2.81 -1.16
C ILE A 125 12.61 2.34 0.03
N CYS A 126 13.85 1.88 -0.20
CA CYS A 126 14.74 1.44 0.87
C CYS A 126 15.04 2.56 1.87
N ALA A 127 15.35 3.77 1.41
CA ALA A 127 15.65 4.89 2.29
C ALA A 127 14.45 5.29 3.20
N GLU A 128 13.23 5.21 2.71
CA GLU A 128 12.05 5.51 3.53
C GLU A 128 11.72 4.35 4.49
N LEU A 129 11.91 3.11 4.06
CA LEU A 129 11.77 1.94 4.94
C LEU A 129 12.81 1.95 6.08
N ASP A 130 14.06 2.34 5.81
CA ASP A 130 15.12 2.50 6.82
C ASP A 130 14.77 3.58 7.87
N ARG A 131 13.96 4.56 7.50
CA ARG A 131 13.44 5.58 8.42
C ARG A 131 12.19 5.12 9.19
N GLY A 132 11.79 3.87 9.01
CA GLY A 132 10.62 3.30 9.67
C GLY A 132 9.29 3.67 9.03
N ALA A 133 9.27 4.10 7.79
CA ALA A 133 8.03 4.34 7.05
C ALA A 133 7.40 3.04 6.53
N ILE A 134 6.10 3.08 6.25
CA ILE A 134 5.42 2.17 5.32
C ILE A 134 5.41 2.87 3.97
N VAL A 135 5.63 2.12 2.91
CA VAL A 135 5.57 2.66 1.55
C VAL A 135 4.39 2.02 0.82
N TYR A 136 3.41 2.85 0.45
CA TYR A 136 2.35 2.45 -0.46
C TYR A 136 2.89 2.53 -1.88
N LEU A 137 2.84 1.43 -2.62
CA LEU A 137 3.40 1.29 -3.95
C LEU A 137 2.31 1.11 -5.00
N GLU A 138 2.56 1.70 -6.15
CA GLU A 138 1.77 1.57 -7.36
C GLU A 138 2.66 0.96 -8.44
N VAL A 139 2.15 -0.10 -9.07
CA VAL A 139 2.80 -0.76 -10.19
C VAL A 139 1.95 -0.60 -11.44
N HIS A 140 2.62 -0.36 -12.57
CA HIS A 140 1.97 -0.28 -13.86
C HIS A 140 2.52 -1.34 -14.80
N ARG A 141 1.63 -1.97 -15.56
CA ARG A 141 1.97 -2.98 -16.58
C ARG A 141 2.84 -4.12 -16.03
N HIS A 142 2.70 -4.40 -14.73
CA HIS A 142 3.42 -5.51 -14.12
C HIS A 142 2.96 -6.84 -14.75
N PRO A 143 3.88 -7.76 -15.14
CA PRO A 143 3.51 -8.99 -15.84
C PRO A 143 2.52 -9.88 -15.07
N VAL A 144 2.55 -9.84 -13.74
CA VAL A 144 1.63 -10.59 -12.87
C VAL A 144 0.45 -9.72 -12.43
N TYR A 145 0.72 -8.51 -11.93
CA TYR A 145 -0.28 -7.67 -11.26
C TYR A 145 -1.01 -6.69 -12.20
N GLY A 146 -0.50 -6.45 -13.41
CA GLY A 146 -1.01 -5.39 -14.26
C GLY A 146 -0.81 -4.01 -13.61
N ASN A 147 -1.89 -3.22 -13.52
CA ASN A 147 -1.91 -2.00 -12.72
C ASN A 147 -2.44 -2.33 -11.34
N HIS A 148 -1.65 -2.11 -10.30
CA HIS A 148 -1.99 -2.58 -8.96
C HIS A 148 -1.44 -1.68 -7.87
N HIS A 149 -2.10 -1.72 -6.69
CA HIS A 149 -1.73 -0.99 -5.49
C HIS A 149 -1.44 -1.97 -4.35
N MET A 150 -0.33 -1.76 -3.65
CA MET A 150 0.13 -2.65 -2.58
C MET A 150 0.89 -1.89 -1.48
N LEU A 151 1.18 -2.56 -0.37
CA LEU A 151 1.96 -1.99 0.73
C LEU A 151 3.30 -2.69 0.85
N CYS A 152 4.35 -1.90 1.05
CA CYS A 152 5.69 -2.37 1.35
C CYS A 152 6.03 -2.03 2.81
N TYR A 153 6.36 -3.06 3.57
CA TYR A 153 6.67 -2.98 5.01
C TYR A 153 8.15 -3.12 5.34
N GLY A 154 8.96 -3.53 4.41
CA GLY A 154 10.38 -3.74 4.60
C GLY A 154 11.07 -4.25 3.35
N TYR A 155 12.35 -4.55 3.45
CA TYR A 155 13.11 -5.17 2.39
C TYR A 155 14.22 -6.06 2.95
N THR A 156 14.74 -6.92 2.10
CA THR A 156 15.98 -7.68 2.31
C THR A 156 16.76 -7.80 1.01
N VAL A 157 18.07 -7.97 1.10
CA VAL A 157 18.92 -8.27 -0.06
C VAL A 157 19.35 -9.72 0.05
N ARG A 158 18.96 -10.54 -0.93
CA ARG A 158 19.34 -11.96 -1.04
C ARG A 158 20.06 -12.18 -2.36
N ASP A 159 21.25 -12.73 -2.32
CA ASP A 159 22.06 -13.03 -3.51
C ASP A 159 22.20 -11.82 -4.45
N GLY A 160 22.44 -10.63 -3.87
CA GLY A 160 22.56 -9.37 -4.60
C GLY A 160 21.25 -8.85 -5.21
N ARG A 161 20.10 -9.47 -4.89
CA ARG A 161 18.77 -9.05 -5.36
C ARG A 161 17.99 -8.40 -4.25
N LEU A 162 17.42 -7.25 -4.54
CA LEU A 162 16.49 -6.57 -3.63
C LEU A 162 15.14 -7.31 -3.64
N MET A 163 14.70 -7.70 -2.44
CA MET A 163 13.40 -8.31 -2.19
C MET A 163 12.60 -7.36 -1.32
N LEU A 164 11.41 -6.97 -1.74
CA LEU A 164 10.50 -6.12 -0.99
C LEU A 164 9.49 -6.98 -0.24
N ARG A 165 9.29 -6.68 1.05
CA ARG A 165 8.32 -7.34 1.92
C ARG A 165 6.95 -6.71 1.73
N MET A 166 6.08 -7.39 0.99
CA MET A 166 4.85 -6.83 0.46
C MET A 166 3.58 -7.46 1.03
N ALA A 167 2.56 -6.62 1.25
CA ALA A 167 1.16 -7.03 1.28
C ALA A 167 0.54 -6.63 -0.06
N ASP A 168 0.45 -7.59 -0.96
CA ASP A 168 0.02 -7.36 -2.34
C ASP A 168 -1.51 -7.34 -2.50
N GLY A 169 -2.27 -7.71 -1.47
CA GLY A 169 -3.72 -7.78 -1.53
C GLY A 169 -4.28 -8.94 -2.36
N TRP A 170 -3.45 -9.85 -2.85
CA TRP A 170 -3.86 -11.09 -3.52
C TRP A 170 -3.63 -12.31 -2.64
N VAL A 171 -2.54 -12.29 -1.88
CA VAL A 171 -2.20 -13.32 -0.91
C VAL A 171 -2.50 -12.80 0.50
N GLY A 172 -3.16 -13.61 1.33
CA GLY A 172 -3.55 -13.26 2.70
C GLY A 172 -2.40 -13.23 3.70
N ARG A 173 -1.19 -12.94 3.25
CA ARG A 173 0.02 -12.83 4.08
C ARG A 173 1.03 -11.88 3.44
N VAL A 174 1.91 -11.34 4.26
CA VAL A 174 3.10 -10.63 3.76
C VAL A 174 4.08 -11.63 3.17
N HIS A 175 4.67 -11.31 2.03
CA HIS A 175 5.66 -12.13 1.35
C HIS A 175 6.70 -11.27 0.63
N ASP A 176 7.81 -11.87 0.27
CA ASP A 176 8.90 -11.19 -0.41
C ASP A 176 8.70 -11.23 -1.93
N LEU A 177 8.76 -10.07 -2.56
CA LEU A 177 8.71 -9.91 -4.02
C LEU A 177 10.03 -9.31 -4.53
N PRO A 178 10.60 -9.83 -5.63
CA PRO A 178 11.77 -9.21 -6.23
C PRO A 178 11.43 -7.80 -6.71
N ALA A 179 12.29 -6.84 -6.40
CA ALA A 179 12.16 -5.48 -6.90
C ALA A 179 12.78 -5.38 -8.30
N GLY A 180 11.94 -5.22 -9.31
CA GLY A 180 12.35 -4.79 -10.65
C GLY A 180 12.03 -3.30 -10.79
N GLU A 181 13.01 -2.48 -11.19
CA GLU A 181 12.84 -1.01 -11.25
C GLU A 181 11.78 -0.55 -12.25
N GLU A 182 11.67 -1.25 -13.35
CA GLU A 182 10.74 -0.96 -14.43
C GLU A 182 9.26 -1.16 -14.06
N LEU A 183 9.00 -1.69 -12.87
CA LEU A 183 7.65 -2.11 -12.47
C LEU A 183 6.96 -1.13 -11.52
N PHE A 184 7.73 -0.27 -10.85
CA PHE A 184 7.17 0.69 -9.92
C PHE A 184 6.93 2.05 -10.58
N ALA A 185 5.70 2.55 -10.46
CA ALA A 185 5.34 3.86 -11.01
C ALA A 185 5.49 4.95 -9.95
N LEU A 186 4.62 4.96 -8.97
CA LEU A 186 4.59 5.96 -7.91
C LEU A 186 4.61 5.31 -6.52
N CYS A 187 4.98 6.10 -5.53
CA CYS A 187 4.89 5.69 -4.14
C CYS A 187 4.38 6.83 -3.24
N THR A 188 3.66 6.45 -2.21
CA THR A 188 3.26 7.32 -1.11
C THR A 188 3.91 6.81 0.18
N VAL A 189 4.52 7.72 0.92
CA VAL A 189 5.28 7.43 2.14
C VAL A 189 4.43 7.76 3.36
N ILE A 190 4.27 6.79 4.25
CA ILE A 190 3.55 6.93 5.51
C ILE A 190 4.56 6.76 6.65
N SER A 191 4.85 7.83 7.38
CA SER A 191 5.83 7.84 8.45
C SER A 191 5.25 8.42 9.74
N ARG A 192 5.74 7.92 10.88
CA ARG A 192 5.36 8.46 12.19
C ARG A 192 5.78 9.93 12.27
N GLN A 193 4.91 10.78 12.79
CA GLN A 193 5.26 12.17 13.08
C GLN A 193 6.27 12.17 14.23
N LYS A 194 7.34 12.94 14.07
CA LYS A 194 8.23 13.23 15.19
C LYS A 194 7.48 14.19 16.10
N GLY A 195 7.28 13.78 17.33
CA GLY A 195 6.79 14.66 18.39
C GLY A 195 7.80 15.77 18.68
#